data_eacd61b976bdea1978c80b7d1d19860d
#
_entry.id   eacd61b976bdea1978c80b7d1d19860d
#
_cell.length_a   1.000
_cell.length_b   1.000
_cell.length_c   1.000
_cell.angle_alpha   90.00
_cell.angle_beta   90.00
_cell.angle_gamma   90.00
#
_symmetry.space_group_name_H-M   'P 1'
#
loop_
_entity.id
_entity.type
_entity.pdbx_description
1 polymer ?
#
loop_
_entity_poly.entity_id
_entity_poly.type
_entity_poly.pdbx_seq_one_letter_code
_entity_poly.pdbx_strand_id
1 'polypeptide(L)'
;MMKKTIFGLSLAVLGLGAALAQQPAIKRTMLQKTDFPDGYTIVEAIAEVAAGGAAGRHTHPGVETAYILEGEAELIVEGQPDRHLKAGDSFQIPAGVVHDAKVHGDKSLKVLGVYVVDKTKPLASPAP
;
A
#
# COMPACT_ATOMS: atom_id res chain seq x y z
N MET A 1 -56.61 -28.94 6.34
CA MET A 1 -55.77 -28.28 5.33
C MET A 1 -54.47 -27.82 5.99
N MET A 2 -53.40 -28.54 5.80
CA MET A 2 -52.07 -28.13 6.32
C MET A 2 -51.42 -27.23 5.29
N LYS A 3 -51.18 -25.96 5.68
CA LYS A 3 -50.38 -25.02 4.88
C LYS A 3 -48.90 -25.33 5.12
N LYS A 4 -48.21 -25.87 4.11
CA LYS A 4 -46.73 -26.03 4.13
C LYS A 4 -46.11 -24.67 3.87
N THR A 5 -45.50 -24.09 4.90
CA THR A 5 -44.69 -22.90 4.77
C THR A 5 -43.30 -23.34 4.27
N ILE A 6 -42.96 -23.02 3.04
CA ILE A 6 -41.63 -23.23 2.49
C ILE A 6 -40.75 -22.10 2.99
N PHE A 7 -39.86 -22.39 3.92
CA PHE A 7 -38.77 -21.48 4.29
C PHE A 7 -37.73 -21.50 3.16
N GLY A 8 -37.73 -20.45 2.36
CA GLY A 8 -36.71 -20.22 1.39
C GLY A 8 -35.42 -19.81 2.11
N LEU A 9 -34.44 -20.70 2.12
CA LEU A 9 -33.09 -20.40 2.60
C LEU A 9 -32.39 -19.58 1.53
N SER A 10 -32.39 -18.26 1.69
CA SER A 10 -31.58 -17.36 0.86
C SER A 10 -30.12 -17.55 1.24
N LEU A 11 -29.41 -18.27 0.40
CA LEU A 11 -27.95 -18.36 0.49
C LEU A 11 -27.39 -16.99 0.04
N ALA A 12 -27.05 -16.14 0.99
CA ALA A 12 -26.28 -14.94 0.71
C ALA A 12 -24.88 -15.41 0.30
N VAL A 13 -24.63 -15.41 -0.99
CA VAL A 13 -23.26 -15.54 -1.52
C VAL A 13 -22.55 -14.25 -1.14
N LEU A 14 -21.86 -14.25 -0.02
CA LEU A 14 -20.85 -13.25 0.28
C LEU A 14 -19.76 -13.44 -0.77
N GLY A 15 -19.84 -12.64 -1.83
CA GLY A 15 -18.72 -12.49 -2.75
C GLY A 15 -17.52 -12.02 -1.94
N LEU A 16 -16.56 -12.91 -1.72
CA LEU A 16 -15.20 -12.54 -1.35
C LEU A 16 -14.62 -11.79 -2.55
N GLY A 17 -15.00 -10.53 -2.70
CA GLY A 17 -14.19 -9.58 -3.43
C GLY A 17 -12.84 -9.61 -2.73
N ALA A 18 -11.77 -9.94 -3.48
CA ALA A 18 -10.41 -9.82 -2.96
C ALA A 18 -10.30 -8.43 -2.33
N ALA A 19 -10.39 -8.36 -1.00
CA ALA A 19 -10.11 -7.15 -0.28
C ALA A 19 -8.64 -6.87 -0.60
N LEU A 20 -8.41 -5.88 -1.49
CA LEU A 20 -7.09 -5.29 -1.63
C LEU A 20 -6.66 -5.03 -0.19
N ALA A 21 -5.54 -5.63 0.24
CA ALA A 21 -5.01 -5.43 1.58
C ALA A 21 -4.66 -3.95 1.68
N GLN A 22 -5.69 -3.13 1.97
CA GLN A 22 -5.55 -1.70 2.15
C GLN A 22 -4.95 -1.50 3.52
N GLN A 23 -3.84 -0.79 3.54
CA GLN A 23 -3.35 -0.19 4.76
C GLN A 23 -4.21 1.04 5.02
N PRO A 24 -5.11 1.05 6.03
CA PRO A 24 -6.07 2.13 6.21
C PRO A 24 -5.40 3.47 6.52
N ALA A 25 -4.15 3.47 6.98
CA ALA A 25 -3.37 4.66 7.26
C ALA A 25 -2.75 5.31 6.01
N ILE A 26 -2.74 4.63 4.86
CA ILE A 26 -2.20 5.13 3.61
C ILE A 26 -3.33 5.34 2.60
N LYS A 27 -3.50 6.58 2.15
CA LYS A 27 -4.32 6.87 0.98
C LYS A 27 -3.44 6.81 -0.26
N ARG A 28 -3.74 5.90 -1.19
CA ARG A 28 -3.06 5.83 -2.49
C ARG A 28 -3.95 6.35 -3.60
N THR A 29 -3.41 7.27 -4.38
CA THR A 29 -4.03 7.77 -5.61
C THR A 29 -3.24 7.23 -6.78
N MET A 30 -3.84 6.33 -7.55
CA MET A 30 -3.24 5.75 -8.75
C MET A 30 -3.12 6.82 -9.84
N LEU A 31 -1.93 7.00 -10.40
CA LEU A 31 -1.69 7.94 -11.49
C LEU A 31 -1.56 7.21 -12.84
N GLN A 32 -0.69 6.22 -12.90
CA GLN A 32 -0.39 5.46 -14.11
C GLN A 32 -0.25 3.98 -13.78
N LYS A 33 -0.57 3.12 -14.75
CA LYS A 33 -0.35 1.69 -14.65
C LYS A 33 -0.07 1.11 -16.03
N THR A 34 0.99 0.32 -16.15
CA THR A 34 1.38 -0.35 -17.40
C THR A 34 1.96 -1.73 -17.10
N ASP A 35 1.47 -2.74 -17.78
CA ASP A 35 2.02 -4.10 -17.67
C ASP A 35 3.30 -4.20 -18.51
N PHE A 36 4.45 -4.37 -17.85
CA PHE A 36 5.75 -4.56 -18.46
C PHE A 36 6.83 -4.79 -17.37
N PRO A 37 7.80 -5.73 -17.56
CA PRO A 37 7.80 -6.82 -18.57
C PRO A 37 6.74 -7.89 -18.27
N ASP A 38 6.70 -8.96 -19.04
CA ASP A 38 5.75 -10.06 -18.80
C ASP A 38 5.78 -10.52 -17.35
N GLY A 39 4.58 -10.63 -16.74
CA GLY A 39 4.41 -11.01 -15.34
C GLY A 39 4.48 -9.85 -14.36
N TYR A 40 4.87 -8.65 -14.79
CA TYR A 40 5.00 -7.46 -13.95
C TYR A 40 4.07 -6.34 -14.38
N THR A 41 3.80 -5.45 -13.45
CA THR A 41 3.15 -4.17 -13.72
C THR A 41 3.96 -3.04 -13.11
N ILE A 42 4.01 -1.92 -13.81
CA ILE A 42 4.57 -0.66 -13.30
C ILE A 42 3.39 0.18 -12.85
N VAL A 43 3.40 0.56 -11.58
CA VAL A 43 2.38 1.41 -10.95
C VAL A 43 3.01 2.71 -10.51
N GLU A 44 2.45 3.82 -10.89
CA GLU A 44 2.79 5.14 -10.36
C GLU A 44 1.63 5.65 -9.52
N ALA A 45 1.91 6.03 -8.28
CA ALA A 45 0.89 6.47 -7.34
C ALA A 45 1.43 7.55 -6.38
N ILE A 46 0.52 8.38 -5.91
CA ILE A 46 0.77 9.23 -4.73
C ILE A 46 0.30 8.47 -3.50
N ALA A 47 1.18 8.29 -2.53
CA ALA A 47 0.86 7.78 -1.20
C ALA A 47 0.82 8.93 -0.20
N GLU A 48 -0.25 9.02 0.58
CA GLU A 48 -0.44 10.05 1.61
C GLU A 48 -0.63 9.41 2.97
N VAL A 49 0.09 9.92 3.96
CA VAL A 49 -0.05 9.53 5.37
C VAL A 49 -0.26 10.81 6.19
N ALA A 50 -1.28 10.80 7.04
CA ALA A 50 -1.63 11.96 7.85
C ALA A 50 -0.50 12.38 8.81
N ALA A 51 -0.45 13.67 9.12
CA ALA A 51 0.45 14.20 10.15
C ALA A 51 0.31 13.43 11.47
N GLY A 52 1.42 13.06 12.07
CA GLY A 52 1.46 12.29 13.32
C GLY A 52 1.13 10.80 13.16
N GLY A 53 0.79 10.35 11.96
CA GLY A 53 0.50 8.96 11.65
C GLY A 53 1.72 8.17 11.19
N ALA A 54 1.46 6.92 10.81
CA ALA A 54 2.46 6.04 10.22
C ALA A 54 1.82 5.23 9.09
N ALA A 55 2.63 4.83 8.12
CA ALA A 55 2.19 3.97 7.03
C ALA A 55 1.75 2.58 7.54
N GLY A 56 2.40 2.09 8.57
CA GLY A 56 2.31 0.72 9.04
C GLY A 56 3.29 -0.20 8.30
N ARG A 57 3.78 -1.21 9.01
CA ARG A 57 4.74 -2.18 8.45
C ARG A 57 4.11 -2.93 7.28
N HIS A 58 4.76 -2.96 6.15
CA HIS A 58 4.26 -3.60 4.94
C HIS A 58 5.38 -3.99 3.98
N THR A 59 5.00 -4.74 2.95
CA THR A 59 5.88 -5.17 1.85
C THR A 59 5.21 -4.87 0.51
N HIS A 60 6.02 -4.82 -0.55
CA HIS A 60 5.56 -4.85 -1.93
C HIS A 60 6.13 -6.08 -2.66
N PRO A 61 5.39 -6.68 -3.60
CA PRO A 61 5.87 -7.83 -4.36
C PRO A 61 6.80 -7.42 -5.53
N GLY A 62 7.69 -6.49 -5.28
CA GLY A 62 8.62 -5.90 -6.22
C GLY A 62 9.30 -4.67 -5.64
N VAL A 63 9.97 -3.92 -6.49
CA VAL A 63 10.75 -2.74 -6.09
C VAL A 63 9.85 -1.51 -6.03
N GLU A 64 10.00 -0.72 -4.97
CA GLU A 64 9.50 0.65 -4.90
C GLU A 64 10.67 1.62 -5.08
N THR A 65 10.50 2.61 -5.94
CA THR A 65 11.35 3.80 -5.99
C THR A 65 10.46 5.03 -5.77
N ALA A 66 10.90 5.93 -4.91
CA ALA A 66 10.02 6.97 -4.40
C ALA A 66 10.73 8.32 -4.20
N TYR A 67 9.93 9.38 -4.26
CA TYR A 67 10.35 10.75 -4.05
C TYR A 67 9.38 11.46 -3.12
N ILE A 68 9.90 12.11 -2.08
CA ILE A 68 9.07 12.86 -1.11
C ILE A 68 8.65 14.18 -1.74
N LEU A 69 7.35 14.37 -1.91
CA LEU A 69 6.76 15.61 -2.42
C LEU A 69 6.53 16.64 -1.31
N GLU A 70 6.01 16.17 -0.17
CA GLU A 70 5.68 17.03 0.98
C GLU A 70 5.88 16.26 2.29
N GLY A 71 6.19 17.02 3.36
CA GLY A 71 6.28 16.49 4.71
C GLY A 71 7.64 15.87 5.03
N GLU A 72 7.70 15.28 6.21
CA GLU A 72 8.89 14.64 6.77
C GLU A 72 8.52 13.32 7.42
N ALA A 73 9.40 12.36 7.34
CA ALA A 73 9.19 11.05 7.95
C ALA A 73 10.49 10.37 8.35
N GLU A 74 10.40 9.51 9.34
CA GLU A 74 11.37 8.48 9.62
C GLU A 74 11.07 7.27 8.75
N LEU A 75 11.95 6.94 7.80
CA LEU A 75 11.85 5.73 7.00
C LEU A 75 12.56 4.58 7.73
N ILE A 76 11.80 3.54 8.03
CA ILE A 76 12.27 2.33 8.71
C ILE A 76 12.24 1.19 7.71
N VAL A 77 13.40 0.67 7.36
CA VAL A 77 13.56 -0.46 6.42
C VAL A 77 14.27 -1.59 7.17
N GLU A 78 13.66 -2.76 7.20
CA GLU A 78 14.23 -3.91 7.91
C GLU A 78 15.63 -4.22 7.38
N GLY A 79 16.59 -4.35 8.31
CA GLY A 79 18.00 -4.60 7.99
C GLY A 79 18.81 -3.37 7.59
N GLN A 80 18.24 -2.17 7.62
CA GLN A 80 18.93 -0.91 7.33
C GLN A 80 18.80 0.09 8.49
N PRO A 81 19.74 1.03 8.64
CA PRO A 81 19.56 2.13 9.59
C PRO A 81 18.35 2.99 9.21
N ASP A 82 17.61 3.47 10.22
CA ASP A 82 16.51 4.40 10.02
C ASP A 82 17.01 5.69 9.38
N ARG A 83 16.20 6.27 8.50
CA ARG A 83 16.54 7.50 7.78
C ARG A 83 15.47 8.56 8.01
N HIS A 84 15.90 9.77 8.36
CA HIS A 84 15.04 10.93 8.35
C HIS A 84 14.97 11.51 6.92
N LEU A 85 13.77 11.56 6.35
CA LEU A 85 13.51 12.06 5.01
C LEU A 85 12.60 13.27 5.04
N LYS A 86 12.82 14.18 4.10
CA LYS A 86 12.01 15.37 3.88
C LYS A 86 11.73 15.57 2.40
N ALA A 87 10.87 16.52 2.06
CA ALA A 87 10.57 16.89 0.68
C ALA A 87 11.86 17.12 -0.13
N GLY A 88 11.95 16.50 -1.31
CA GLY A 88 13.13 16.49 -2.16
C GLY A 88 14.04 15.28 -1.99
N ASP A 89 13.87 14.49 -0.94
CA ASP A 89 14.61 13.25 -0.76
C ASP A 89 13.96 12.08 -1.53
N SER A 90 14.78 11.10 -1.89
CA SER A 90 14.32 9.87 -2.54
C SER A 90 14.77 8.63 -1.77
N PHE A 91 14.07 7.53 -2.01
CA PHE A 91 14.43 6.23 -1.46
C PHE A 91 14.02 5.09 -2.38
N GLN A 92 14.60 3.92 -2.15
CA GLN A 92 14.19 2.68 -2.78
C GLN A 92 13.99 1.60 -1.73
N ILE A 93 12.98 0.76 -1.93
CA ILE A 93 12.73 -0.42 -1.12
C ILE A 93 12.91 -1.66 -2.01
N PRO A 94 13.82 -2.57 -1.64
CA PRO A 94 13.97 -3.83 -2.35
C PRO A 94 12.70 -4.70 -2.27
N ALA A 95 12.52 -5.57 -3.24
CA ALA A 95 11.38 -6.46 -3.31
C ALA A 95 11.20 -7.27 -2.02
N GLY A 96 9.99 -7.26 -1.48
CA GLY A 96 9.62 -8.07 -0.31
C GLY A 96 10.18 -7.60 1.03
N VAL A 97 10.90 -6.49 1.08
CA VAL A 97 11.49 -5.98 2.33
C VAL A 97 10.45 -5.22 3.14
N VAL A 98 10.31 -5.59 4.41
CA VAL A 98 9.39 -4.92 5.35
C VAL A 98 9.88 -3.51 5.63
N HIS A 99 8.98 -2.55 5.52
CA HIS A 99 9.27 -1.14 5.79
C HIS A 99 8.07 -0.40 6.34
N ASP A 100 8.33 0.76 6.91
CA ASP A 100 7.34 1.68 7.48
C ASP A 100 7.83 3.12 7.31
N ALA A 101 6.92 4.07 7.37
CA ALA A 101 7.23 5.49 7.43
C ALA A 101 6.42 6.13 8.56
N LYS A 102 7.11 6.70 9.53
CA LYS A 102 6.50 7.45 10.64
C LYS A 102 6.56 8.94 10.33
N VAL A 103 5.41 9.59 10.26
CA VAL A 103 5.31 10.98 9.86
C VAL A 103 5.68 11.91 11.02
N HIS A 104 6.59 12.83 10.75
CA HIS A 104 7.01 13.88 11.69
C HIS A 104 6.43 15.24 11.31
N GLY A 105 6.31 16.11 12.31
CA GLY A 105 5.81 17.46 12.10
C GLY A 105 4.29 17.54 11.94
N ASP A 106 3.83 18.70 11.47
CA ASP A 106 2.41 19.07 11.38
C ASP A 106 1.80 18.92 9.98
N LYS A 107 2.61 18.46 9.02
CA LYS A 107 2.18 18.22 7.63
C LYS A 107 2.00 16.73 7.35
N SER A 108 1.05 16.43 6.49
CA SER A 108 0.94 15.09 5.89
C SER A 108 2.17 14.77 5.05
N LEU A 109 2.56 13.52 5.05
CA LEU A 109 3.56 13.00 4.13
C LEU A 109 2.89 12.71 2.79
N LYS A 110 3.48 13.20 1.70
CA LYS A 110 3.10 12.84 0.33
C LYS A 110 4.31 12.32 -0.41
N VAL A 111 4.17 11.13 -0.97
CA VAL A 111 5.23 10.41 -1.66
C VAL A 111 4.76 10.05 -3.06
N LEU A 112 5.55 10.41 -4.07
CA LEU A 112 5.41 9.86 -5.41
C LEU A 112 6.15 8.53 -5.44
N GLY A 113 5.41 7.43 -5.57
CA GLY A 113 5.95 6.08 -5.65
C GLY A 113 5.80 5.50 -7.05
N VAL A 114 6.85 4.85 -7.53
CA VAL A 114 6.83 4.00 -8.72
C VAL A 114 7.17 2.58 -8.28
N TYR A 115 6.27 1.66 -8.57
CA TYR A 115 6.36 0.27 -8.14
C TYR A 115 6.48 -0.63 -9.37
N VAL A 116 7.51 -1.46 -9.41
CA VAL A 116 7.65 -2.52 -10.40
C VAL A 116 7.41 -3.84 -9.68
N VAL A 117 6.21 -4.37 -9.85
CA VAL A 117 5.71 -5.44 -8.99
C VAL A 117 5.10 -6.60 -9.78
N ASP A 118 5.07 -7.77 -9.15
CA ASP A 118 4.35 -8.94 -9.66
C ASP A 118 2.86 -8.61 -9.82
N LYS A 119 2.36 -8.64 -11.04
CA LYS A 119 0.98 -8.25 -11.35
C LYS A 119 -0.09 -9.21 -10.80
N THR A 120 0.31 -10.39 -10.36
CA THR A 120 -0.60 -11.41 -9.80
C THR A 120 -0.83 -11.24 -8.30
N LYS A 121 -0.11 -10.31 -7.65
CA LYS A 121 -0.14 -10.08 -6.21
C LYS A 121 -0.66 -8.69 -5.87
N PRO A 122 -1.19 -8.47 -4.66
CA PRO A 122 -1.54 -7.13 -4.19
C PRO A 122 -0.33 -6.20 -4.20
N LEU A 123 -0.55 -4.91 -4.50
CA LEU A 123 0.52 -3.91 -4.50
C LEU A 123 1.25 -3.84 -3.15
N ALA A 124 0.52 -3.95 -2.07
CA ALA A 124 1.06 -3.94 -0.72
C ALA A 124 0.40 -5.03 0.15
N SER A 125 1.16 -5.57 1.07
CA SER A 125 0.67 -6.53 2.07
C SER A 125 1.15 -6.11 3.46
N PRO A 126 0.26 -6.07 4.48
CA PRO A 126 0.66 -5.83 5.85
C PRO A 126 1.70 -6.84 6.31
N ALA A 127 2.63 -6.40 7.18
CA ALA A 127 3.64 -7.24 7.79
C ALA A 127 3.57 -7.16 9.32
N PRO A 128 3.92 -8.25 10.05
CA PRO A 128 3.94 -8.23 11.51
C PRO A 128 5.01 -7.31 12.09
#